data_4e8be7f2a87c06951030b0dc0c97ed35
#
_entry.id   4e8be7f2a87c06951030b0dc0c97ed35
#
_cell.length_a   1.000
_cell.length_b   1.000
_cell.length_c   1.000
_cell.angle_alpha   90.00
_cell.angle_beta   90.00
_cell.angle_gamma   90.00
#
_symmetry.space_group_name_H-M   'P 1'
#
loop_
_entity.id
_entity.type
_entity.pdbx_description
1 polymer ?
#
loop_
_entity_poly.entity_id
_entity_poly.type
_entity_poly.pdbx_seq_one_letter_code
_entity_poly.pdbx_strand_id
1 'polypeptide(L)'
;MGEKKVAGRKRHYLVDTDGHLLLVLVGPADEDDRAGARWILRARDQRWPALQLIWGDQHYTGEVQSEARSQYGIQLEVVRKPGEQRGFVLLPRRWVVERSIAWQGRSRRLSKDYEHGTEYSESWCYIGSIQLLLKRLRPRRDSEPPYARKAA
;
A
#
# COMPACT_ATOMS: atom_id res chain seq x y z
N MET A 1 16.00 -13.33 19.65
CA MET A 1 14.60 -12.91 19.80
C MET A 1 13.79 -13.79 18.86
N GLY A 2 12.97 -14.69 19.40
CA GLY A 2 12.19 -15.62 18.58
C GLY A 2 11.13 -14.87 17.79
N GLU A 3 11.07 -15.10 16.48
CA GLU A 3 9.98 -14.63 15.62
C GLU A 3 8.65 -15.13 16.20
N LYS A 4 7.78 -14.19 16.54
CA LYS A 4 6.40 -14.53 16.85
C LYS A 4 5.78 -15.08 15.58
N LYS A 5 5.55 -16.39 15.51
CA LYS A 5 4.73 -17.02 14.47
C LYS A 5 3.29 -16.53 14.65
N VAL A 6 2.94 -15.44 13.99
CA VAL A 6 1.58 -14.91 13.97
C VAL A 6 0.89 -15.53 12.77
N ALA A 7 -0.12 -16.36 13.03
CA ALA A 7 -1.02 -16.83 11.98
C ALA A 7 -1.78 -15.62 11.42
N GLY A 8 -1.68 -15.36 10.12
CA GLY A 8 -2.33 -14.22 9.49
C GLY A 8 -1.90 -14.05 8.04
N ARG A 9 -2.33 -12.94 7.45
CA ARG A 9 -2.00 -12.56 6.08
C ARG A 9 -1.29 -11.22 6.06
N LYS A 10 -0.38 -11.09 5.11
CA LYS A 10 0.34 -9.86 4.80
C LYS A 10 -0.20 -9.28 3.49
N ARG A 11 -0.44 -7.97 3.47
CA ARG A 11 -0.90 -7.25 2.27
C ARG A 11 0.23 -6.38 1.75
N HIS A 12 0.63 -6.60 0.52
CA HIS A 12 1.62 -5.79 -0.19
C HIS A 12 0.91 -4.82 -1.11
N TYR A 13 1.15 -3.52 -0.93
CA TYR A 13 0.48 -2.46 -1.67
C TYR A 13 1.45 -1.75 -2.61
N LEU A 14 1.04 -1.57 -3.86
CA LEU A 14 1.62 -0.60 -4.78
C LEU A 14 0.60 0.53 -4.96
N VAL A 15 1.00 1.76 -4.69
CA VAL A 15 0.16 2.95 -4.82
C VAL A 15 0.84 3.98 -5.70
N ASP A 16 0.06 4.85 -6.34
CA ASP A 16 0.60 6.00 -7.06
C ASP A 16 1.04 7.12 -6.09
N THR A 17 1.53 8.21 -6.63
CA THR A 17 2.00 9.38 -5.86
C THR A 17 0.91 10.07 -5.06
N ASP A 18 -0.35 9.89 -5.44
CA ASP A 18 -1.54 10.41 -4.74
C ASP A 18 -2.14 9.43 -3.73
N GLY A 19 -1.57 8.21 -3.67
CA GLY A 19 -2.00 7.15 -2.76
C GLY A 19 -3.19 6.34 -3.28
N HIS A 20 -3.44 6.36 -4.58
CA HIS A 20 -4.42 5.46 -5.19
C HIS A 20 -3.82 4.07 -5.37
N LEU A 21 -4.61 3.06 -5.07
CA LEU A 21 -4.18 1.67 -5.17
C LEU A 21 -4.02 1.28 -6.65
N LEU A 22 -2.80 0.92 -7.03
CA LEU A 22 -2.48 0.34 -8.33
C LEU A 22 -2.54 -1.19 -8.28
N LEU A 23 -1.95 -1.78 -7.24
CA LEU A 23 -1.88 -3.22 -7.08
C LEU A 23 -1.88 -3.57 -5.60
N VAL A 24 -2.56 -4.65 -5.25
CA VAL A 24 -2.46 -5.31 -3.94
C VAL A 24 -2.29 -6.79 -4.15
N LEU A 25 -1.41 -7.39 -3.37
CA LEU A 25 -1.22 -8.83 -3.29
C LEU A 25 -1.28 -9.25 -1.83
N VAL A 26 -1.96 -10.37 -1.58
CA VAL A 26 -2.17 -10.91 -0.24
C VAL A 26 -1.51 -12.28 -0.15
N GLY A 27 -0.62 -12.44 0.81
CA GLY A 27 0.10 -13.67 1.07
C GLY A 27 0.17 -14.03 2.55
N PRO A 28 0.85 -15.14 2.89
CA PRO A 28 1.09 -15.55 4.26
C PRO A 28 1.84 -14.48 5.05
N ALA A 29 1.52 -14.34 6.36
CA ALA A 29 2.16 -13.33 7.20
C ALA A 29 3.63 -13.62 7.52
N ASP A 30 4.02 -14.88 7.41
CA ASP A 30 5.39 -15.38 7.66
C ASP A 30 6.29 -15.29 6.43
N GLU A 31 5.75 -14.89 5.27
CA GLU A 31 6.56 -14.71 4.07
C GLU A 31 7.44 -13.46 4.15
N ASP A 32 8.65 -13.56 3.57
CA ASP A 32 9.60 -12.45 3.52
C ASP A 32 9.04 -11.29 2.67
N ASP A 33 9.23 -10.06 3.13
CA ASP A 33 8.82 -8.84 2.42
C ASP A 33 9.45 -8.76 1.01
N ARG A 34 10.65 -9.34 0.82
CA ARG A 34 11.31 -9.43 -0.49
C ARG A 34 10.55 -10.32 -1.46
N ALA A 35 9.95 -11.42 -0.99
CA ALA A 35 9.10 -12.27 -1.83
C ALA A 35 7.87 -11.50 -2.29
N GLY A 36 7.21 -10.76 -1.38
CA GLY A 36 6.10 -9.88 -1.72
C GLY A 36 6.48 -8.80 -2.74
N ALA A 37 7.68 -8.22 -2.63
CA ALA A 37 8.17 -7.26 -3.63
C ALA A 37 8.36 -7.91 -5.01
N ARG A 38 8.91 -9.12 -5.08
CA ARG A 38 9.05 -9.87 -6.34
C ARG A 38 7.70 -10.16 -6.99
N TRP A 39 6.68 -10.47 -6.19
CA TRP A 39 5.32 -10.64 -6.69
C TRP A 39 4.75 -9.35 -7.28
N ILE A 40 4.93 -8.22 -6.57
CA ILE A 40 4.51 -6.91 -7.06
C ILE A 40 5.21 -6.56 -8.38
N LEU A 41 6.53 -6.78 -8.48
CA LEU A 41 7.31 -6.51 -9.68
C LEU A 41 6.81 -7.33 -10.87
N ARG A 42 6.58 -8.64 -10.66
CA ARG A 42 6.07 -9.55 -11.70
C ARG A 42 4.65 -9.16 -12.16
N ALA A 43 3.75 -8.90 -11.22
CA ALA A 43 2.37 -8.54 -11.54
C ALA A 43 2.26 -7.15 -12.17
N ARG A 44 3.16 -6.22 -11.81
CA ARG A 44 3.26 -4.87 -12.38
C ARG A 44 3.61 -4.93 -13.86
N ASP A 45 4.56 -5.75 -14.25
CA ASP A 45 5.08 -5.80 -15.62
C ASP A 45 3.98 -6.00 -16.66
N GLN A 46 2.97 -6.78 -16.32
CA GLN A 46 1.81 -7.02 -17.16
C GLN A 46 0.80 -5.87 -17.18
N ARG A 47 0.65 -5.14 -16.05
CA ARG A 47 -0.43 -4.13 -15.88
C ARG A 47 0.05 -2.70 -16.08
N TRP A 48 1.30 -2.42 -15.70
CA TRP A 48 1.86 -1.07 -15.67
C TRP A 48 3.26 -1.02 -16.32
N PRO A 49 3.40 -1.35 -17.61
CA PRO A 49 4.71 -1.45 -18.27
C PRO A 49 5.47 -0.11 -18.29
N ALA A 50 4.76 1.02 -18.27
CA ALA A 50 5.36 2.35 -18.25
C ALA A 50 5.91 2.79 -16.87
N LEU A 51 5.69 2.01 -15.81
CA LEU A 51 6.18 2.33 -14.48
C LEU A 51 7.69 2.11 -14.40
N GLN A 52 8.46 3.16 -14.16
CA GLN A 52 9.93 3.13 -14.15
C GLN A 52 10.54 3.25 -12.76
N LEU A 53 9.82 3.84 -11.80
CA LEU A 53 10.34 4.14 -10.48
C LEU A 53 9.36 3.69 -9.40
N ILE A 54 9.87 2.97 -8.41
CA ILE A 54 9.13 2.57 -7.21
C ILE A 54 9.93 3.00 -5.98
N TRP A 55 9.24 3.60 -4.98
CA TRP A 55 9.80 3.85 -3.67
C TRP A 55 9.36 2.79 -2.69
N GLY A 56 10.31 2.16 -2.02
CA GLY A 56 10.07 1.16 -1.00
C GLY A 56 10.68 1.53 0.35
N ASP A 57 10.38 0.76 1.37
CA ASP A 57 11.03 0.90 2.66
C ASP A 57 12.38 0.14 2.70
N GLN A 58 13.07 0.22 3.85
CA GLN A 58 14.40 -0.37 3.99
C GLN A 58 14.44 -1.91 3.90
N HIS A 59 13.30 -2.61 3.98
CA HIS A 59 13.24 -4.08 3.83
C HIS A 59 13.46 -4.52 2.38
N TYR A 60 13.29 -3.60 1.41
CA TYR A 60 13.44 -3.87 -0.02
C TYR A 60 14.85 -3.55 -0.56
N THR A 61 15.89 -3.59 0.30
CA THR A 61 17.28 -3.37 -0.11
C THR A 61 17.95 -4.64 -0.68
N GLY A 62 19.04 -4.44 -1.44
CA GLY A 62 19.93 -5.52 -1.89
C GLY A 62 19.45 -6.20 -3.17
N GLU A 63 19.30 -7.52 -3.16
CA GLU A 63 18.99 -8.31 -4.35
C GLU A 63 17.74 -7.85 -5.10
N VAL A 64 16.67 -7.50 -4.37
CA VAL A 64 15.40 -7.06 -4.98
C VAL A 64 15.58 -5.80 -5.82
N GLN A 65 16.46 -4.87 -5.40
CA GLN A 65 16.77 -3.67 -6.20
C GLN A 65 17.50 -4.03 -7.50
N SER A 66 18.45 -4.97 -7.42
CA SER A 66 19.21 -5.47 -8.59
C SER A 66 18.29 -6.20 -9.54
N GLU A 67 17.42 -7.08 -9.04
CA GLU A 67 16.41 -7.79 -9.81
C GLU A 67 15.41 -6.84 -10.48
N ALA A 68 14.91 -5.85 -9.75
CA ALA A 68 13.98 -4.85 -10.28
C ALA A 68 14.59 -4.13 -11.50
N ARG A 69 15.87 -3.77 -11.41
CA ARG A 69 16.57 -3.07 -12.48
C ARG A 69 16.88 -4.00 -13.67
N SER A 70 17.43 -5.19 -13.40
CA SER A 70 17.93 -6.09 -14.46
C SER A 70 16.81 -6.81 -15.20
N GLN A 71 15.76 -7.25 -14.49
CA GLN A 71 14.68 -8.05 -15.08
C GLN A 71 13.50 -7.22 -15.58
N TYR A 72 13.23 -6.09 -14.92
CA TYR A 72 12.01 -5.29 -15.16
C TYR A 72 12.29 -3.85 -15.59
N GLY A 73 13.55 -3.42 -15.64
CA GLY A 73 13.91 -2.04 -15.98
C GLY A 73 13.41 -0.99 -14.99
N ILE A 74 13.09 -1.41 -13.74
CA ILE A 74 12.53 -0.54 -12.70
C ILE A 74 13.65 -0.08 -11.76
N GLN A 75 13.67 1.21 -11.50
CA GLN A 75 14.47 1.78 -10.42
C GLN A 75 13.70 1.64 -9.09
N LEU A 76 14.17 0.76 -8.22
CA LEU A 76 13.63 0.63 -6.85
C LEU A 76 14.48 1.47 -5.90
N GLU A 77 13.94 2.61 -5.46
CA GLU A 77 14.57 3.50 -4.50
C GLU A 77 14.10 3.19 -3.07
N VAL A 78 15.04 3.00 -2.18
CA VAL A 78 14.74 2.75 -0.76
C VAL A 78 14.79 4.03 0.03
N VAL A 79 13.66 4.41 0.61
CA VAL A 79 13.54 5.59 1.47
C VAL A 79 14.07 5.25 2.86
N ARG A 80 15.26 5.78 3.20
CA ARG A 80 15.90 5.59 4.52
C ARG A 80 15.56 6.75 5.44
N LYS A 81 15.48 6.45 6.76
CA LYS A 81 15.46 7.50 7.77
C LYS A 81 16.81 8.17 7.83
N PRO A 82 16.91 9.51 7.93
CA PRO A 82 18.17 10.19 8.24
C PRO A 82 18.74 9.66 9.56
N GLY A 83 20.03 9.25 9.57
CA GLY A 83 20.64 8.49 10.66
C GLY A 83 20.79 9.23 12.02
N GLU A 84 20.61 10.55 12.07
CA GLU A 84 20.86 11.35 13.28
C GLU A 84 19.61 12.02 13.89
N GLN A 85 18.43 11.85 13.31
CA GLN A 85 17.23 12.50 13.84
C GLN A 85 16.55 11.64 14.89
N ARG A 86 16.56 12.11 16.15
CA ARG A 86 15.75 11.60 17.25
C ARG A 86 14.32 12.13 17.11
N GLY A 87 13.31 11.24 17.14
CA GLY A 87 11.90 11.62 17.08
C GLY A 87 11.18 11.18 15.79
N PHE A 88 9.93 11.63 15.66
CA PHE A 88 9.10 11.35 14.49
C PHE A 88 9.53 12.25 13.33
N VAL A 89 9.99 11.63 12.22
CA VAL A 89 10.32 12.32 10.98
C VAL A 89 9.36 11.88 9.90
N LEU A 90 8.64 12.84 9.34
CA LEU A 90 7.80 12.60 8.18
C LEU A 90 8.70 12.40 6.96
N LEU A 91 8.84 11.16 6.51
CA LEU A 91 9.60 10.85 5.30
C LEU A 91 8.75 11.15 4.07
N PRO A 92 9.18 12.09 3.20
CA PRO A 92 8.50 12.33 1.93
C PRO A 92 8.32 11.00 1.18
N ARG A 93 7.15 10.82 0.55
CA ARG A 93 6.80 9.63 -0.25
C ARG A 93 6.41 8.39 0.54
N ARG A 94 7.05 8.06 1.67
CA ARG A 94 6.67 6.90 2.49
C ARG A 94 5.29 7.07 3.14
N TRP A 95 4.97 8.25 3.63
CA TRP A 95 3.68 8.53 4.26
C TRP A 95 2.49 8.30 3.30
N VAL A 96 2.73 8.31 1.98
CA VAL A 96 1.67 8.11 0.97
C VAL A 96 1.08 6.72 1.08
N VAL A 97 1.91 5.68 1.13
CA VAL A 97 1.41 4.30 1.29
C VAL A 97 0.80 4.07 2.67
N GLU A 98 1.41 4.63 3.72
CA GLU A 98 0.87 4.57 5.09
C GLU A 98 -0.53 5.20 5.16
N ARG A 99 -0.72 6.35 4.52
CA ARG A 99 -2.02 7.02 4.38
C ARG A 99 -3.03 6.15 3.64
N SER A 100 -2.62 5.51 2.56
CA SER A 100 -3.50 4.66 1.76
C SER A 100 -3.96 3.44 2.55
N ILE A 101 -3.07 2.82 3.32
CA ILE A 101 -3.40 1.73 4.24
C ILE A 101 -4.37 2.22 5.33
N ALA A 102 -4.13 3.39 5.91
CA ALA A 102 -5.02 3.98 6.91
C ALA A 102 -6.42 4.29 6.36
N TRP A 103 -6.53 4.74 5.11
CA TRP A 103 -7.82 4.92 4.46
C TRP A 103 -8.59 3.62 4.28
N GLN A 104 -7.91 2.56 3.88
CA GLN A 104 -8.51 1.24 3.73
C GLN A 104 -8.96 0.66 5.09
N GLY A 105 -8.15 0.87 6.14
CA GLY A 105 -8.48 0.46 7.50
C GLY A 105 -9.77 1.09 8.07
N ARG A 106 -10.27 2.19 7.47
CA ARG A 106 -11.58 2.76 7.81
C ARG A 106 -12.76 1.93 7.31
N SER A 107 -12.53 1.03 6.36
CA SER A 107 -13.53 0.06 5.95
C SER A 107 -13.60 -1.07 6.97
N ARG A 108 -14.79 -1.28 7.57
CA ARG A 108 -14.99 -2.34 8.56
C ARG A 108 -14.55 -3.72 8.03
N ARG A 109 -14.76 -3.98 6.75
CA ARG A 109 -14.41 -5.26 6.11
C ARG A 109 -12.90 -5.47 5.99
N LEU A 110 -12.11 -4.40 5.96
CA LEU A 110 -10.65 -4.43 5.82
C LEU A 110 -9.90 -4.27 7.15
N SER A 111 -10.62 -4.05 8.26
CA SER A 111 -10.01 -3.92 9.60
C SER A 111 -9.36 -5.22 10.08
N LYS A 112 -9.88 -6.37 9.63
CA LYS A 112 -9.32 -7.71 9.81
C LYS A 112 -9.48 -8.47 8.51
N ASP A 113 -8.77 -9.59 8.34
CA ASP A 113 -8.98 -10.49 7.22
C ASP A 113 -9.99 -11.57 7.63
N TYR A 114 -11.14 -11.56 6.98
CA TYR A 114 -12.24 -12.51 7.22
C TYR A 114 -12.43 -13.49 6.06
N GLU A 115 -11.62 -13.34 5.01
CA GLU A 115 -11.83 -14.07 3.77
C GLU A 115 -11.12 -15.43 3.80
N HIS A 116 -11.73 -16.44 3.16
CA HIS A 116 -11.12 -17.75 3.05
C HIS A 116 -9.97 -17.74 2.03
N GLY A 117 -10.15 -17.11 0.87
CA GLY A 117 -9.14 -16.99 -0.18
C GLY A 117 -8.46 -15.63 -0.18
N THR A 118 -7.19 -15.57 -0.61
CA THR A 118 -6.41 -14.32 -0.71
C THR A 118 -6.98 -13.40 -1.77
N GLU A 119 -7.49 -13.95 -2.86
CA GLU A 119 -8.13 -13.24 -3.97
C GLU A 119 -9.38 -12.45 -3.54
N TYR A 120 -10.12 -12.95 -2.57
CA TYR A 120 -11.26 -12.22 -2.00
C TYR A 120 -10.79 -11.04 -1.14
N SER A 121 -9.70 -11.23 -0.37
CA SER A 121 -9.08 -10.14 0.40
C SER A 121 -8.58 -9.03 -0.51
N GLU A 122 -7.94 -9.37 -1.63
CA GLU A 122 -7.49 -8.43 -2.66
C GLU A 122 -8.67 -7.68 -3.27
N SER A 123 -9.75 -8.41 -3.62
CA SER A 123 -10.97 -7.82 -4.18
C SER A 123 -11.60 -6.79 -3.24
N TRP A 124 -11.63 -7.05 -1.94
CA TRP A 124 -12.10 -6.08 -0.95
C TRP A 124 -11.22 -4.84 -0.86
N CYS A 125 -9.91 -4.98 -1.02
CA CYS A 125 -9.01 -3.83 -1.08
C CYS A 125 -9.30 -2.94 -2.31
N TYR A 126 -9.56 -3.54 -3.47
CA TYR A 126 -9.96 -2.80 -4.67
C TYR A 126 -11.33 -2.13 -4.49
N ILE A 127 -12.32 -2.82 -3.94
CA ILE A 127 -13.65 -2.23 -3.65
C ILE A 127 -13.53 -1.03 -2.71
N GLY A 128 -12.74 -1.17 -1.63
CA GLY A 128 -12.47 -0.07 -0.71
C GLY A 128 -11.80 1.13 -1.40
N SER A 129 -10.87 0.87 -2.31
CA SER A 129 -10.20 1.91 -3.11
C SER A 129 -11.14 2.59 -4.09
N ILE A 130 -12.01 1.84 -4.76
CA ILE A 130 -13.06 2.37 -5.66
C ILE A 130 -13.98 3.31 -4.87
N GLN A 131 -14.42 2.92 -3.68
CA GLN A 131 -15.25 3.79 -2.83
C GLN A 131 -14.56 5.11 -2.48
N LEU A 132 -13.24 5.07 -2.22
CA LEU A 132 -12.46 6.28 -1.95
C LEU A 132 -12.38 7.19 -3.18
N LEU A 133 -12.13 6.62 -4.36
CA LEU A 133 -12.09 7.35 -5.63
C LEU A 133 -13.44 8.01 -5.94
N LEU A 134 -14.54 7.27 -5.82
CA LEU A 134 -15.89 7.79 -6.03
C LEU A 134 -16.21 8.95 -5.08
N LYS A 135 -15.78 8.88 -3.81
CA LYS A 135 -15.94 10.01 -2.87
C LYS A 135 -15.15 11.24 -3.28
N ARG A 136 -13.98 11.09 -3.90
CA ARG A 136 -13.16 12.20 -4.42
C ARG A 136 -13.75 12.82 -5.66
N LEU A 137 -14.36 12.01 -6.54
CA LEU A 137 -15.03 12.49 -7.75
C LEU A 137 -16.37 13.18 -7.46
N ARG A 138 -16.94 12.98 -6.27
CA ARG A 138 -18.19 13.65 -5.89
C ARG A 138 -17.94 15.13 -5.75
N PRO A 139 -18.73 16.01 -6.43
CA PRO A 139 -18.63 17.45 -6.25
C PRO A 139 -18.75 17.81 -4.77
N ARG A 140 -17.87 18.67 -4.27
CA ARG A 140 -18.05 19.28 -2.96
C ARG A 140 -19.36 20.08 -3.01
N ARG A 141 -20.28 19.79 -2.11
CA ARG A 141 -21.40 20.69 -1.84
C ARG A 141 -20.84 21.87 -1.07
N ASP A 142 -20.61 22.98 -1.76
CA ASP A 142 -19.96 24.19 -1.22
C ASP A 142 -20.82 24.97 -0.20
N SER A 143 -21.90 24.41 0.35
CA SER A 143 -22.88 25.18 1.09
C SER A 143 -23.30 24.67 2.47
N GLU A 144 -22.77 23.57 2.99
CA GLU A 144 -23.11 23.15 4.36
C GLU A 144 -21.88 22.98 5.24
N PRO A 145 -21.75 23.79 6.32
CA PRO A 145 -20.72 23.57 7.31
C PRO A 145 -20.88 22.18 7.97
N PRO A 146 -19.78 21.50 8.35
CA PRO A 146 -19.79 20.10 8.79
C PRO A 146 -20.59 19.83 10.08
N TYR A 147 -21.06 20.88 10.78
CA TYR A 147 -21.84 20.79 12.00
C TYR A 147 -23.35 21.11 11.84
N ALA A 148 -23.80 21.46 10.65
CA ALA A 148 -25.25 21.77 10.42
C ALA A 148 -26.15 20.51 10.43
N ARG A 149 -25.62 19.32 10.64
CA ARG A 149 -26.36 18.04 10.63
C ARG A 149 -26.96 17.62 11.98
N LYS A 150 -27.07 18.49 12.95
CA LYS A 150 -27.62 18.17 14.29
C LYS A 150 -28.83 18.98 14.69
N ALA A 151 -29.72 19.27 13.78
CA ALA A 151 -31.03 19.85 14.13
C ALA A 151 -32.11 19.27 13.22
N ALA A 152 -32.50 18.02 13.48
CA ALA A 152 -33.79 17.45 13.11
C ALA A 152 -34.02 16.19 13.99
#